data_e67f2bac9a6a01019febdd6d25445ab9
#
_entry.id   e67f2bac9a6a01019febdd6d25445ab9
#
_cell.length_a   1.000
_cell.length_b   1.000
_cell.length_c   1.000
_cell.angle_alpha   90.00
_cell.angle_beta   90.00
_cell.angle_gamma   90.00
#
_symmetry.space_group_name_H-M   'P 1'
#
loop_
_entity.id
_entity.type
_entity.pdbx_description
1 polymer ?
#
loop_
_entity_poly.entity_id
_entity_poly.type
_entity_poly.pdbx_seq_one_letter_code
_entity_poly.pdbx_strand_id
1 'polypeptide(L)'
;MTNTRTPAKIIPRAFPGIKPEEVQEIIINSRIQSYPPETIICRENEVENTFYMVLEGDFEVSKVINNTEIRILKALTAGDFFGEMALIHNAPRAATVKTKTNVIVLELNKEGFDRVLKHSPSVAMAMVSEISNRLRQNDQLAIDDLRLRASELADAYQKLAEQELMRREFLSNIAHE
;
A
#
# COMPACT_ATOMS: atom_id res chain seq x y z
N MET A 1 28.20 0.85 14.07
CA MET A 1 27.53 1.51 15.21
C MET A 1 26.31 2.23 14.67
N THR A 2 25.15 1.63 14.76
CA THR A 2 23.88 2.18 14.26
C THR A 2 23.50 3.38 15.11
N ASN A 3 23.40 4.54 14.48
CA ASN A 3 23.15 5.81 15.16
C ASN A 3 21.74 5.81 15.77
N THR A 4 21.61 5.48 17.06
CA THR A 4 20.35 5.47 17.84
C THR A 4 19.60 6.80 17.84
N ARG A 5 20.18 7.87 17.31
CA ARG A 5 19.52 9.17 17.16
C ARG A 5 18.47 9.22 16.04
N THR A 6 18.57 8.35 15.05
CA THR A 6 17.65 8.37 13.89
C THR A 6 16.24 7.88 14.25
N PRO A 7 16.04 6.74 14.95
CA PRO A 7 14.70 6.30 15.36
C PRO A 7 13.97 7.32 16.23
N ALA A 8 14.66 7.88 17.23
CA ALA A 8 14.10 8.86 18.16
C ALA A 8 13.61 10.15 17.46
N LYS A 9 14.11 10.47 16.27
CA LYS A 9 13.67 11.60 15.46
C LYS A 9 12.54 11.23 14.49
N ILE A 10 12.56 10.02 13.94
CA ILE A 10 11.62 9.59 12.91
C ILE A 10 10.31 9.10 13.53
N ILE A 11 10.34 8.35 14.63
CA ILE A 11 9.14 7.82 15.29
C ILE A 11 8.11 8.92 15.62
N PRO A 12 8.48 10.09 16.20
CA PRO A 12 7.50 11.15 16.45
C PRO A 12 6.90 11.78 15.19
N ARG A 13 7.56 11.65 14.04
CA ARG A 13 7.02 12.12 12.76
C ARG A 13 5.95 11.16 12.22
N ALA A 14 6.17 9.86 12.41
CA ALA A 14 5.20 8.81 12.04
C ALA A 14 3.98 8.79 12.98
N PHE A 15 4.18 9.08 14.26
CA PHE A 15 3.16 9.01 15.30
C PHE A 15 3.05 10.36 16.03
N PRO A 16 2.31 11.33 15.47
CA PRO A 16 2.14 12.63 16.12
C PRO A 16 1.52 12.51 17.51
N GLY A 17 2.10 13.21 18.48
CA GLY A 17 1.64 13.18 19.88
C GLY A 17 2.16 12.00 20.70
N ILE A 18 3.05 11.17 20.16
CA ILE A 18 3.71 10.08 20.90
C ILE A 18 4.55 10.65 22.06
N LYS A 19 4.50 10.01 23.20
CA LYS A 19 5.27 10.39 24.38
C LYS A 19 6.69 9.82 24.31
N PRO A 20 7.68 10.45 24.97
CA PRO A 20 9.05 9.96 24.99
C PRO A 20 9.19 8.51 25.48
N GLU A 21 8.37 8.10 26.47
CA GLU A 21 8.37 6.75 27.02
C GLU A 21 7.90 5.73 25.97
N GLU A 22 6.87 6.07 25.18
CA GLU A 22 6.34 5.24 24.08
C GLU A 22 7.39 5.08 22.97
N VAL A 23 8.14 6.14 22.67
CA VAL A 23 9.28 6.09 21.71
C VAL A 23 10.34 5.10 22.17
N GLN A 24 10.71 5.14 23.45
CA GLN A 24 11.68 4.21 24.03
C GLN A 24 11.17 2.77 23.96
N GLU A 25 9.89 2.54 24.24
CA GLU A 25 9.29 1.20 24.14
C GLU A 25 9.36 0.62 22.73
N ILE A 26 9.09 1.44 21.71
CA ILE A 26 9.24 1.02 20.30
C ILE A 26 10.69 0.62 20.03
N ILE A 27 11.67 1.46 20.43
CA ILE A 27 13.09 1.22 20.17
C ILE A 27 13.58 -0.07 20.86
N ILE A 28 13.22 -0.28 22.12
CA ILE A 28 13.65 -1.45 22.91
C ILE A 28 13.08 -2.76 22.31
N ASN A 29 11.87 -2.74 21.79
CA ASN A 29 11.20 -3.92 21.22
C ASN A 29 11.52 -4.15 19.74
N SER A 30 12.39 -3.32 19.13
CA SER A 30 12.67 -3.35 17.70
C SER A 30 14.10 -3.75 17.38
N ARG A 31 14.32 -4.12 16.11
CA ARG A 31 15.64 -4.26 15.50
C ARG A 31 15.81 -3.21 14.40
N ILE A 32 17.02 -2.71 14.23
CA ILE A 32 17.36 -1.84 13.11
C ILE A 32 18.10 -2.68 12.09
N GLN A 33 17.59 -2.72 10.87
CA GLN A 33 18.15 -3.47 9.75
C GLN A 33 18.38 -2.57 8.54
N SER A 34 19.40 -2.92 7.75
CA SER A 34 19.71 -2.24 6.50
C SER A 34 19.60 -3.20 5.34
N TYR A 35 19.05 -2.73 4.23
CA TYR A 35 18.88 -3.52 3.01
C TYR A 35 19.39 -2.74 1.80
N PRO A 36 20.05 -3.44 0.85
CA PRO A 36 20.49 -2.84 -0.41
C PRO A 36 19.28 -2.56 -1.33
N PRO A 37 19.47 -1.77 -2.41
CA PRO A 37 18.44 -1.57 -3.43
C PRO A 37 17.98 -2.88 -4.05
N GLU A 38 16.78 -2.86 -4.61
CA GLU A 38 16.14 -3.98 -5.33
C GLU A 38 15.82 -5.21 -4.45
N THR A 39 15.87 -5.07 -3.11
CA THR A 39 15.51 -6.12 -2.15
C THR A 39 14.01 -6.15 -1.91
N ILE A 40 13.39 -7.31 -2.04
CA ILE A 40 11.99 -7.52 -1.66
C ILE A 40 11.95 -7.80 -0.17
N ILE A 41 11.31 -6.90 0.59
CA ILE A 41 11.14 -7.04 2.04
C ILE A 41 9.87 -7.82 2.36
N CYS A 42 8.76 -7.51 1.67
CA CYS A 42 7.50 -8.23 1.79
C CYS A 42 7.06 -8.68 0.40
N ARG A 43 6.58 -9.90 0.27
CA ARG A 43 5.99 -10.40 -0.97
C ARG A 43 4.49 -10.57 -0.81
N GLU A 44 3.71 -10.07 -1.76
CA GLU A 44 2.25 -10.26 -1.78
C GLU A 44 1.86 -11.72 -1.59
N ASN A 45 0.82 -11.97 -0.79
CA ASN A 45 0.29 -13.27 -0.40
C ASN A 45 1.20 -14.15 0.47
N GLU A 46 2.42 -13.73 0.81
CA GLU A 46 3.24 -14.46 1.80
C GLU A 46 2.78 -14.16 3.24
N VAL A 47 2.90 -15.15 4.10
CA VAL A 47 2.58 -15.02 5.53
C VAL A 47 3.85 -14.62 6.27
N GLU A 48 3.88 -13.42 6.79
CA GLU A 48 4.96 -12.87 7.59
C GLU A 48 4.44 -12.09 8.78
N ASN A 49 5.20 -12.09 9.87
CA ASN A 49 4.80 -11.53 11.16
C ASN A 49 5.71 -10.37 11.62
N THR A 50 6.12 -9.51 10.69
CA THR A 50 6.98 -8.38 10.99
C THR A 50 6.34 -7.07 10.53
N PHE A 51 6.39 -6.06 11.41
CA PHE A 51 6.06 -4.67 11.11
C PHE A 51 7.35 -3.92 10.81
N TYR A 52 7.28 -3.01 9.84
CA TYR A 52 8.41 -2.21 9.40
C TYR A 52 8.10 -0.72 9.45
N MET A 53 9.03 0.06 9.98
CA MET A 53 9.04 1.51 9.88
C MET A 53 10.27 1.96 9.11
N VAL A 54 10.09 2.81 8.13
CA VAL A 54 11.18 3.36 7.31
C VAL A 54 11.89 4.45 8.10
N LEU A 55 13.18 4.25 8.36
CA LEU A 55 14.04 5.25 9.00
C LEU A 55 14.80 6.06 7.93
N GLU A 56 15.21 5.42 6.84
CA GLU A 56 15.97 6.04 5.76
C GLU A 56 15.75 5.28 4.44
N GLY A 57 15.79 6.02 3.33
CA GLY A 57 15.66 5.48 1.96
C GLY A 57 14.22 5.37 1.49
N ASP A 58 14.06 4.79 0.29
CA ASP A 58 12.82 4.76 -0.47
C ASP A 58 12.41 3.34 -0.83
N PHE A 59 11.11 3.09 -0.80
CA PHE A 59 10.49 1.83 -1.18
C PHE A 59 9.42 2.05 -2.26
N GLU A 60 9.16 1.00 -2.99
CA GLU A 60 8.04 0.87 -3.91
C GLU A 60 7.08 -0.21 -3.39
N VAL A 61 5.81 0.14 -3.32
CA VAL A 61 4.72 -0.80 -3.00
C VAL A 61 4.00 -1.14 -4.28
N SER A 62 3.90 -2.42 -4.60
CA SER A 62 3.24 -2.91 -5.81
C SER A 62 2.31 -4.08 -5.52
N LYS A 63 1.35 -4.29 -6.41
CA LYS A 63 0.38 -5.39 -6.34
C LYS A 63 0.14 -5.98 -7.72
N VAL A 64 -0.08 -7.29 -7.78
CA VAL A 64 -0.48 -7.98 -9.00
C VAL A 64 -1.98 -7.80 -9.22
N ILE A 65 -2.35 -7.23 -10.36
CA ILE A 65 -3.73 -7.07 -10.80
C ILE A 65 -4.01 -8.06 -11.93
N ASN A 66 -5.16 -8.71 -11.90
CA ASN A 66 -5.60 -9.66 -12.94
C ASN A 66 -4.57 -10.78 -13.25
N ASN A 67 -3.81 -11.22 -12.25
CA ASN A 67 -2.79 -12.27 -12.30
C ASN A 67 -1.57 -12.00 -13.21
N THR A 68 -1.48 -10.87 -13.88
CA THR A 68 -0.40 -10.58 -14.85
C THR A 68 0.16 -9.18 -14.79
N GLU A 69 -0.64 -8.19 -14.43
CA GLU A 69 -0.24 -6.78 -14.41
C GLU A 69 0.29 -6.39 -13.02
N ILE A 70 1.51 -5.87 -12.95
CA ILE A 70 2.05 -5.28 -11.72
C ILE A 70 1.68 -3.81 -11.70
N ARG A 71 0.91 -3.40 -10.69
CA ARG A 71 0.55 -2.00 -10.47
C ARG A 71 1.32 -1.45 -9.27
N ILE A 72 2.02 -0.34 -9.50
CA ILE A 72 2.64 0.43 -8.42
C ILE A 72 1.52 1.17 -7.69
N LEU A 73 1.41 0.95 -6.38
CA LEU A 73 0.39 1.57 -5.54
C LEU A 73 0.88 2.89 -4.94
N LYS A 74 2.09 2.89 -4.37
CA LYS A 74 2.71 4.08 -3.78
C LYS A 74 4.21 3.89 -3.54
N ALA A 75 4.91 5.00 -3.29
CA ALA A 75 6.24 4.99 -2.68
C ALA A 75 6.13 5.16 -1.16
N LEU A 76 7.12 4.63 -0.42
CA LEU A 76 7.28 4.87 1.02
C LEU A 76 8.64 5.50 1.25
N THR A 77 8.68 6.42 2.21
CA THR A 77 9.87 7.20 2.59
C THR A 77 10.04 7.24 4.10
N ALA A 78 11.08 7.89 4.60
CA ALA A 78 11.33 8.02 6.05
C ALA A 78 10.11 8.57 6.82
N GLY A 79 9.66 7.83 7.81
CA GLY A 79 8.47 8.10 8.62
C GLY A 79 7.24 7.28 8.21
N ASP A 80 7.25 6.65 7.04
CA ASP A 80 6.21 5.71 6.65
C ASP A 80 6.41 4.35 7.33
N PHE A 81 5.34 3.56 7.38
CA PHE A 81 5.37 2.20 7.90
C PHE A 81 4.54 1.25 7.04
N PHE A 82 4.84 -0.05 7.13
CA PHE A 82 4.13 -1.09 6.39
C PHE A 82 4.14 -2.43 7.14
N GLY A 83 3.30 -3.36 6.70
CA GLY A 83 3.17 -4.69 7.27
C GLY A 83 2.21 -4.79 8.44
N GLU A 84 1.64 -3.69 8.91
CA GLU A 84 0.66 -3.61 10.00
C GLU A 84 -0.63 -4.37 9.71
N MET A 85 -1.11 -4.31 8.46
CA MET A 85 -2.38 -4.95 8.06
C MET A 85 -2.33 -6.46 8.24
N ALA A 86 -1.22 -7.09 7.84
CA ALA A 86 -1.02 -8.52 8.01
C ALA A 86 -1.04 -8.93 9.49
N LEU A 87 -0.44 -8.12 10.36
CA LEU A 87 -0.37 -8.37 11.80
C LEU A 87 -1.73 -8.15 12.50
N ILE A 88 -2.45 -7.11 12.13
CA ILE A 88 -3.75 -6.77 12.74
C ILE A 88 -4.83 -7.79 12.34
N HIS A 89 -4.86 -8.17 11.06
CA HIS A 89 -5.88 -9.08 10.53
C HIS A 89 -5.47 -10.55 10.55
N ASN A 90 -4.24 -10.86 10.97
CA ASN A 90 -3.65 -12.21 10.89
C ASN A 90 -3.80 -12.80 9.48
N ALA A 91 -3.47 -11.99 8.48
CA ALA A 91 -3.66 -12.27 7.05
C ALA A 91 -2.32 -12.26 6.30
N PRO A 92 -2.24 -12.83 5.10
CA PRO A 92 -1.08 -12.68 4.23
C PRO A 92 -0.80 -11.23 3.86
N ARG A 93 0.42 -10.94 3.38
CA ARG A 93 0.82 -9.61 2.91
C ARG A 93 -0.08 -9.13 1.79
N ALA A 94 -0.60 -7.91 1.90
CA ALA A 94 -1.54 -7.33 0.96
C ALA A 94 -0.89 -6.82 -0.33
N ALA A 95 0.44 -6.63 -0.33
CA ALA A 95 1.22 -6.09 -1.44
C ALA A 95 2.69 -6.48 -1.31
N THR A 96 3.43 -6.39 -2.41
CA THR A 96 4.89 -6.52 -2.44
C THR A 96 5.52 -5.16 -2.12
N VAL A 97 6.52 -5.17 -1.21
CA VAL A 97 7.30 -3.98 -0.83
C VAL A 97 8.76 -4.23 -1.17
N LYS A 98 9.33 -3.38 -2.02
CA LYS A 98 10.68 -3.50 -2.55
C LYS A 98 11.47 -2.22 -2.33
N THR A 99 12.75 -2.34 -1.97
CA THR A 99 13.65 -1.22 -1.80
C THR A 99 14.06 -0.62 -3.15
N LYS A 100 14.10 0.71 -3.25
CA LYS A 100 14.60 1.44 -4.43
C LYS A 100 16.00 1.98 -4.23
N THR A 101 16.35 2.28 -2.99
CA THR A 101 17.67 2.78 -2.57
C THR A 101 18.25 1.87 -1.47
N ASN A 102 19.42 2.20 -0.94
CA ASN A 102 19.84 1.66 0.34
C ASN A 102 18.88 2.18 1.42
N VAL A 103 18.36 1.28 2.24
CA VAL A 103 17.34 1.61 3.24
C VAL A 103 17.78 1.19 4.64
N ILE A 104 17.26 1.90 5.62
CA ILE A 104 17.33 1.53 7.03
C ILE A 104 15.89 1.45 7.55
N VAL A 105 15.53 0.33 8.14
CA VAL A 105 14.22 0.10 8.75
C VAL A 105 14.33 -0.27 10.21
N LEU A 106 13.28 0.03 10.93
CA LEU A 106 13.01 -0.49 12.25
C LEU A 106 12.00 -1.63 12.11
N GLU A 107 12.34 -2.80 12.64
CA GLU A 107 11.54 -4.02 12.56
C GLU A 107 10.98 -4.38 13.94
N LEU A 108 9.68 -4.65 14.00
CA LEU A 108 9.00 -5.22 15.14
C LEU A 108 8.39 -6.56 14.76
N ASN A 109 8.70 -7.62 15.49
CA ASN A 109 7.97 -8.87 15.38
C ASN A 109 6.53 -8.72 15.94
N LYS A 110 5.67 -9.71 15.70
CA LYS A 110 4.27 -9.70 16.16
C LYS A 110 4.12 -9.38 17.64
N GLU A 111 4.94 -9.98 18.50
CA GLU A 111 4.88 -9.80 19.96
C GLU A 111 5.27 -8.39 20.37
N GLY A 112 6.36 -7.85 19.79
CA GLY A 112 6.79 -6.45 20.00
C GLY A 112 5.75 -5.45 19.50
N PHE A 113 5.15 -5.71 18.34
CA PHE A 113 4.08 -4.91 17.78
C PHE A 113 2.83 -4.89 18.67
N ASP A 114 2.36 -6.05 19.13
CA ASP A 114 1.22 -6.16 20.02
C ASP A 114 1.46 -5.47 21.36
N ARG A 115 2.69 -5.55 21.88
CA ARG A 115 3.09 -4.87 23.10
C ARG A 115 3.04 -3.35 22.94
N VAL A 116 3.62 -2.83 21.85
CA VAL A 116 3.59 -1.40 21.54
C VAL A 116 2.15 -0.92 21.40
N LEU A 117 1.28 -1.62 20.66
CA LEU A 117 -0.12 -1.22 20.51
C LEU A 117 -0.88 -1.18 21.84
N LYS A 118 -0.61 -2.11 22.75
CA LYS A 118 -1.26 -2.14 24.08
C LYS A 118 -0.83 -1.00 24.99
N HIS A 119 0.41 -0.56 24.90
CA HIS A 119 0.96 0.42 25.83
C HIS A 119 1.10 1.82 25.25
N SER A 120 0.86 1.98 23.93
CA SER A 120 1.03 3.26 23.22
C SER A 120 -0.26 3.67 22.50
N PRO A 121 -1.20 4.34 23.21
CA PRO A 121 -2.43 4.83 22.60
C PRO A 121 -2.20 5.74 21.39
N SER A 122 -1.13 6.54 21.42
CA SER A 122 -0.75 7.43 20.32
C SER A 122 -0.44 6.65 19.05
N VAL A 123 0.29 5.54 19.16
CA VAL A 123 0.60 4.65 18.04
C VAL A 123 -0.67 3.97 17.51
N ALA A 124 -1.51 3.46 18.40
CA ALA A 124 -2.77 2.82 18.02
C ALA A 124 -3.69 3.78 17.24
N MET A 125 -3.85 5.01 17.71
CA MET A 125 -4.67 6.03 17.05
C MET A 125 -4.09 6.46 15.69
N ALA A 126 -2.78 6.63 15.59
CA ALA A 126 -2.13 6.94 14.33
C ALA A 126 -2.29 5.81 13.30
N MET A 127 -2.18 4.55 13.73
CA MET A 127 -2.42 3.40 12.87
C MET A 127 -3.87 3.31 12.38
N VAL A 128 -4.85 3.53 13.25
CA VAL A 128 -6.27 3.59 12.86
C VAL A 128 -6.49 4.67 11.81
N SER A 129 -5.91 5.84 12.00
CA SER A 129 -6.01 6.97 11.06
C SER A 129 -5.39 6.62 9.70
N GLU A 130 -4.21 6.03 9.71
CA GLU A 130 -3.51 5.64 8.47
C GLU A 130 -4.25 4.52 7.73
N ILE A 131 -4.73 3.48 8.43
CA ILE A 131 -5.51 2.41 7.83
C ILE A 131 -6.81 2.96 7.22
N SER A 132 -7.49 3.88 7.91
CA SER A 132 -8.69 4.54 7.41
C SER A 132 -8.42 5.38 6.16
N ASN A 133 -7.26 6.06 6.10
CA ASN A 133 -6.84 6.81 4.92
C ASN A 133 -6.54 5.88 3.73
N ARG A 134 -5.80 4.79 3.97
CA ARG A 134 -5.49 3.78 2.94
C ARG A 134 -6.75 3.12 2.39
N LEU A 135 -7.72 2.81 3.26
CA LEU A 135 -9.00 2.24 2.82
C LEU A 135 -9.73 3.21 1.89
N ARG A 136 -9.87 4.49 2.29
CA ARG A 136 -10.50 5.52 1.44
C ARG A 136 -9.81 5.70 0.10
N GLN A 137 -8.47 5.68 0.08
CA GLN A 137 -7.70 5.77 -1.17
C GLN A 137 -7.95 4.58 -2.09
N ASN A 138 -7.99 3.37 -1.53
CA ASN A 138 -8.27 2.16 -2.29
C ASN A 138 -9.70 2.16 -2.87
N ASP A 139 -10.69 2.57 -2.08
CA ASP A 139 -12.07 2.70 -2.53
C ASP A 139 -12.19 3.71 -3.68
N GLN A 140 -11.51 4.87 -3.57
CA GLN A 140 -11.51 5.87 -4.63
C GLN A 140 -10.88 5.36 -5.93
N LEU A 141 -9.75 4.66 -5.83
CA LEU A 141 -9.10 4.04 -7.00
C LEU A 141 -10.01 3.00 -7.68
N ALA A 142 -10.71 2.18 -6.90
CA ALA A 142 -11.65 1.20 -7.42
C ALA A 142 -12.85 1.87 -8.13
N ILE A 143 -13.40 2.94 -7.55
CA ILE A 143 -14.48 3.72 -8.15
C ILE A 143 -14.04 4.35 -9.47
N ASP A 144 -12.85 4.93 -9.52
CA ASP A 144 -12.33 5.59 -10.72
C ASP A 144 -12.05 4.57 -11.84
N ASP A 145 -11.51 3.38 -11.52
CA ASP A 145 -11.33 2.27 -12.47
C ASP A 145 -12.67 1.78 -13.04
N LEU A 146 -13.68 1.62 -12.18
CA LEU A 146 -15.02 1.22 -12.62
C LEU A 146 -15.68 2.28 -13.52
N ARG A 147 -15.50 3.57 -13.22
CA ARG A 147 -16.01 4.66 -14.07
C ARG A 147 -15.34 4.67 -15.43
N LEU A 148 -14.03 4.48 -15.48
CA LEU A 148 -13.30 4.40 -16.74
C LEU A 148 -13.81 3.25 -17.61
N ARG A 149 -13.93 2.05 -17.05
CA ARG A 149 -14.44 0.88 -17.77
C ARG A 149 -15.89 1.05 -18.23
N ALA A 150 -16.73 1.67 -17.41
CA ALA A 150 -18.11 1.98 -17.78
C ALA A 150 -18.17 2.95 -18.97
N SER A 151 -17.31 3.98 -19.01
CA SER A 151 -17.18 4.91 -20.13
C SER A 151 -16.71 4.20 -21.40
N GLU A 152 -15.66 3.39 -21.32
CA GLU A 152 -15.14 2.63 -22.47
C GLU A 152 -16.20 1.68 -23.06
N LEU A 153 -16.97 1.03 -22.17
CA LEU A 153 -18.05 0.14 -22.58
C LEU A 153 -19.18 0.92 -23.26
N ALA A 154 -19.58 2.08 -22.73
CA ALA A 154 -20.59 2.94 -23.33
C ALA A 154 -20.18 3.40 -24.74
N ASP A 155 -18.93 3.82 -24.93
CA ASP A 155 -18.38 4.23 -26.22
C ASP A 155 -18.38 3.05 -27.23
N ALA A 156 -18.03 1.85 -26.76
CA ALA A 156 -18.04 0.65 -27.59
C ALA A 156 -19.47 0.28 -28.04
N TYR A 157 -20.45 0.37 -27.14
CA TYR A 157 -21.88 0.16 -27.48
C TYR A 157 -22.39 1.19 -28.46
N GLN A 158 -22.03 2.45 -28.30
CA GLN A 158 -22.45 3.50 -29.24
C GLN A 158 -21.89 3.23 -30.62
N LYS A 159 -20.60 2.92 -30.76
CA LYS A 159 -19.99 2.58 -32.07
C LYS A 159 -20.65 1.37 -32.71
N LEU A 160 -20.98 0.35 -31.94
CA LEU A 160 -21.66 -0.85 -32.44
C LEU A 160 -23.07 -0.50 -32.94
N ALA A 161 -23.82 0.32 -32.22
CA ALA A 161 -25.16 0.77 -32.63
C ALA A 161 -25.10 1.57 -33.92
N GLU A 162 -24.14 2.47 -34.09
CA GLU A 162 -23.91 3.23 -35.31
C GLU A 162 -23.57 2.32 -36.50
N GLN A 163 -22.71 1.31 -36.29
CA GLN A 163 -22.39 0.32 -37.33
C GLN A 163 -23.61 -0.51 -37.74
N GLU A 164 -24.42 -0.95 -36.78
CA GLU A 164 -25.65 -1.69 -37.08
C GLU A 164 -26.65 -0.85 -37.84
N LEU A 165 -26.78 0.45 -37.50
CA LEU A 165 -27.68 1.35 -38.23
C LEU A 165 -27.24 1.52 -39.69
N MET A 166 -25.98 1.82 -39.93
CA MET A 166 -25.41 1.94 -41.27
C MET A 166 -25.56 0.64 -42.08
N ARG A 167 -25.37 -0.52 -41.45
CA ARG A 167 -25.57 -1.81 -42.08
C ARG A 167 -27.01 -2.04 -42.50
N ARG A 168 -27.98 -1.65 -41.67
CA ARG A 168 -29.43 -1.76 -42.00
C ARG A 168 -29.82 -0.83 -43.14
N GLU A 169 -29.35 0.40 -43.15
CA GLU A 169 -29.59 1.36 -44.23
C GLU A 169 -29.00 0.86 -45.57
N PHE A 170 -27.77 0.34 -45.55
CA PHE A 170 -27.13 -0.24 -46.72
C PHE A 170 -27.94 -1.41 -47.31
N LEU A 171 -28.37 -2.35 -46.44
CA LEU A 171 -29.18 -3.49 -46.89
C LEU A 171 -30.58 -3.07 -47.41
N SER A 172 -31.19 -2.05 -46.82
CA SER A 172 -32.45 -1.48 -47.28
C SER A 172 -32.34 -0.85 -48.66
N ASN A 173 -31.25 -0.11 -48.91
CA ASN A 173 -31.02 0.51 -50.24
C ASN A 173 -30.79 -0.52 -51.33
N ILE A 174 -30.09 -1.62 -51.08
CA ILE A 174 -29.89 -2.70 -52.06
C ILE A 174 -31.19 -3.44 -52.34
N ALA A 175 -32.10 -3.58 -51.38
CA ALA A 175 -33.37 -4.28 -51.56
C ALA A 175 -34.42 -3.45 -52.35
N HIS A 176 -34.18 -2.15 -52.57
CA HIS A 176 -35.06 -1.27 -53.31
C HIS A 176 -34.63 -1.03 -54.77
N GLU A 177 -33.45 -1.50 -55.19
CA GLU A 177 -33.04 -1.59 -56.60
C GLU A 177 -33.44 -2.96 -57.19
#